data_2a62a5fc85aaa37dc8cece74a07e3c40
#
_entry.id   2a62a5fc85aaa37dc8cece74a07e3c40
#
_cell.length_a   1.000
_cell.length_b   1.000
_cell.length_c   1.000
_cell.angle_alpha   90.00
_cell.angle_beta   90.00
_cell.angle_gamma   90.00
#
_symmetry.space_group_name_H-M   'P 1'
#
loop_
_entity.id
_entity.type
_entity.pdbx_description
1 polymer ?
#
loop_
_entity_poly.entity_id
_entity_poly.type
_entity_poly.pdbx_seq_one_letter_code
_entity_poly.pdbx_strand_id
1 'polypeptide(L)'
;AMIAAALGRTEPGAVKVLAHHQSPSIWRRPPAERNGIAPRVWVDGQELDRVFERLETLRSPRDSRQSIAGVSAAPLIAALLGQGEYVGHAAGPLGLPGGYPVAVRGRNLTLDLPAGLGRADAVAYNRRFAEHDPARLLEDGNVIYSDEARRVLAEASPEVAMGFHVSDLDAAAAEMLATKIPEYRKLQRTNHT
;
A
#
# COMPACT_ATOMS: atom_id res chain seq x y z
N ALA A 1 -7.47 -5.99 9.71
CA ALA A 1 -7.64 -5.87 11.18
C ALA A 1 -8.37 -4.58 11.56
N MET A 2 -7.83 -3.37 11.24
CA MET A 2 -8.45 -2.07 11.67
C MET A 2 -9.89 -1.89 11.19
N ILE A 3 -10.18 -2.18 9.92
CA ILE A 3 -11.54 -2.10 9.37
C ILE A 3 -12.46 -3.08 10.09
N ALA A 4 -12.03 -4.32 10.30
CA ALA A 4 -12.80 -5.32 11.02
C ALA A 4 -13.13 -4.86 12.46
N ALA A 5 -12.12 -4.37 13.19
CA ALA A 5 -12.30 -3.86 14.54
C ALA A 5 -13.29 -2.70 14.60
N ALA A 6 -13.20 -1.73 13.68
CA ALA A 6 -14.12 -0.59 13.64
C ALA A 6 -15.55 -0.96 13.27
N LEU A 7 -15.72 -2.05 12.55
CA LEU A 7 -17.04 -2.60 12.21
C LEU A 7 -17.53 -3.64 13.22
N GLY A 8 -16.81 -3.83 14.34
CA GLY A 8 -17.15 -4.80 15.38
C GLY A 8 -17.08 -6.25 14.91
N ARG A 9 -16.23 -6.56 13.90
CA ARG A 9 -16.07 -7.89 13.34
C ARG A 9 -14.79 -8.55 13.86
N THR A 10 -14.91 -9.71 14.47
CA THR A 10 -13.80 -10.48 15.04
C THR A 10 -13.47 -11.74 14.24
N GLU A 11 -14.42 -12.24 13.46
CA GLU A 11 -14.26 -13.48 12.72
C GLU A 11 -13.25 -13.33 11.58
N PRO A 12 -12.26 -14.22 11.45
CA PRO A 12 -11.33 -14.24 10.33
C PRO A 12 -12.08 -14.33 8.99
N GLY A 13 -11.76 -13.44 8.06
CA GLY A 13 -12.38 -13.44 6.74
C GLY A 13 -13.75 -12.74 6.63
N ALA A 14 -14.39 -12.35 7.75
CA ALA A 14 -15.64 -11.59 7.74
C ALA A 14 -15.51 -10.25 7.00
N VAL A 15 -14.32 -9.66 7.00
CA VAL A 15 -14.01 -8.46 6.24
C VAL A 15 -12.95 -8.76 5.21
N LYS A 16 -13.28 -8.59 3.93
CA LYS A 16 -12.36 -8.70 2.80
C LYS A 16 -12.10 -7.34 2.19
N VAL A 17 -10.84 -7.05 1.88
CA VAL A 17 -10.43 -5.73 1.35
C VAL A 17 -9.56 -5.92 0.12
N LEU A 18 -9.95 -5.24 -0.95
CA LEU A 18 -9.13 -5.05 -2.14
C LEU A 18 -8.66 -3.61 -2.14
N ALA A 19 -7.36 -3.38 -1.95
CA ALA A 19 -6.82 -2.04 -1.76
C ALA A 19 -5.39 -1.93 -2.31
N HIS A 20 -4.95 -0.71 -2.49
CA HIS A 20 -3.59 -0.37 -2.91
C HIS A 20 -2.92 0.53 -1.86
N HIS A 21 -1.59 0.58 -1.82
CA HIS A 21 -0.86 1.46 -0.90
C HIS A 21 -1.17 2.95 -1.13
N GLN A 22 -1.65 3.32 -2.31
CA GLN A 22 -2.13 4.68 -2.61
C GLN A 22 -3.50 5.01 -1.96
N SER A 23 -4.28 4.01 -1.56
CA SER A 23 -5.61 4.26 -0.98
C SER A 23 -5.61 5.27 0.17
N PRO A 24 -4.65 5.27 1.12
CA PRO A 24 -4.58 6.29 2.17
C PRO A 24 -4.26 7.69 1.65
N SER A 25 -3.52 7.81 0.58
CA SER A 25 -3.19 9.11 -0.04
C SER A 25 -4.39 9.68 -0.77
N ILE A 26 -5.11 8.85 -1.51
CA ILE A 26 -6.35 9.22 -2.20
C ILE A 26 -7.43 9.60 -1.19
N TRP A 27 -7.55 8.88 -0.07
CA TRP A 27 -8.53 9.18 0.97
C TRP A 27 -8.36 10.59 1.57
N ARG A 28 -7.12 11.10 1.66
CA ARG A 28 -6.84 12.45 2.17
C ARG A 28 -7.22 13.56 1.20
N ARG A 29 -7.43 13.25 -0.08
CA ARG A 29 -7.86 14.25 -1.06
C ARG A 29 -9.29 14.67 -0.80
N PRO A 30 -9.67 15.90 -1.19
CA PRO A 30 -11.07 16.30 -1.23
C PRO A 30 -11.91 15.29 -2.03
N PRO A 31 -13.17 15.02 -1.67
CA PRO A 31 -14.00 14.03 -2.35
C PRO A 31 -14.04 14.20 -3.89
N ALA A 32 -14.09 15.43 -4.38
CA ALA A 32 -14.11 15.74 -5.81
C ALA A 32 -12.82 15.32 -6.55
N GLU A 33 -11.70 15.19 -5.84
CA GLU A 33 -10.39 14.85 -6.41
C GLU A 33 -10.05 13.35 -6.30
N ARG A 34 -10.93 12.56 -5.71
CA ARG A 34 -10.72 11.12 -5.52
C ARG A 34 -10.97 10.29 -6.78
N ASN A 35 -11.50 10.89 -7.84
CA ASN A 35 -11.74 10.27 -9.17
C ASN A 35 -12.50 8.93 -9.11
N GLY A 36 -13.38 8.76 -8.13
CA GLY A 36 -14.13 7.52 -7.93
C GLY A 36 -13.29 6.31 -7.50
N ILE A 37 -12.01 6.52 -7.17
CA ILE A 37 -11.10 5.45 -6.77
C ILE A 37 -11.15 5.30 -5.25
N ALA A 38 -11.58 4.13 -4.77
CA ALA A 38 -11.64 3.79 -3.35
C ALA A 38 -11.24 2.32 -3.16
N PRO A 39 -10.76 1.90 -1.98
CA PRO A 39 -10.66 0.47 -1.71
C PRO A 39 -12.05 -0.17 -1.79
N ARG A 40 -12.11 -1.40 -2.27
CA ARG A 40 -13.33 -2.20 -2.19
C ARG A 40 -13.31 -3.02 -0.91
N VAL A 41 -14.39 -2.99 -0.19
CA VAL A 41 -14.52 -3.66 1.12
C VAL A 41 -15.80 -4.49 1.12
N TRP A 42 -15.71 -5.74 1.53
CA TRP A 42 -16.84 -6.63 1.75
C TRP A 42 -16.92 -6.98 3.23
N VAL A 43 -18.13 -6.94 3.75
CA VAL A 43 -18.45 -7.32 5.12
C VAL A 43 -19.49 -8.43 5.06
N ASP A 44 -19.17 -9.58 5.62
CA ASP A 44 -20.04 -10.77 5.60
C ASP A 44 -20.51 -11.10 4.16
N GLY A 45 -19.64 -10.93 3.17
CA GLY A 45 -19.90 -11.21 1.76
C GLY A 45 -20.60 -10.09 0.98
N GLN A 46 -21.05 -9.03 1.63
CA GLN A 46 -21.68 -7.88 0.99
C GLN A 46 -20.71 -6.75 0.77
N GLU A 47 -20.65 -6.19 -0.43
CA GLU A 47 -19.81 -5.05 -0.74
C GLU A 47 -20.30 -3.77 -0.05
N LEU A 48 -19.41 -3.07 0.61
CA LEU A 48 -19.65 -1.83 1.32
C LEU A 48 -19.60 -0.66 0.34
N ASP A 49 -20.65 0.11 0.25
CA ASP A 49 -20.67 1.38 -0.48
C ASP A 49 -19.99 2.52 0.34
N ARG A 50 -19.61 3.59 -0.33
CA ARG A 50 -19.06 4.82 0.28
C ARG A 50 -17.99 4.56 1.35
N VAL A 51 -17.03 3.69 1.00
CA VAL A 51 -16.01 3.16 1.93
C VAL A 51 -15.27 4.26 2.68
N PHE A 52 -14.85 5.33 1.99
CA PHE A 52 -14.11 6.43 2.63
C PHE A 52 -14.94 7.18 3.67
N GLU A 53 -16.23 7.36 3.44
CA GLU A 53 -17.12 8.02 4.39
C GLU A 53 -17.36 7.16 5.62
N ARG A 54 -17.64 5.87 5.39
CA ARG A 54 -17.89 4.91 6.48
C ARG A 54 -16.65 4.65 7.34
N LEU A 55 -15.47 4.79 6.77
CA LEU A 55 -14.20 4.56 7.46
C LEU A 55 -13.52 5.87 7.93
N GLU A 56 -14.19 7.00 7.86
CA GLU A 56 -13.63 8.31 8.22
C GLU A 56 -13.07 8.33 9.65
N THR A 57 -13.71 7.62 10.58
CA THR A 57 -13.28 7.49 11.97
C THR A 57 -12.00 6.66 12.16
N LEU A 58 -11.57 5.90 11.14
CA LEU A 58 -10.41 5.01 11.20
C LEU A 58 -9.09 5.69 10.88
N ARG A 59 -9.01 7.00 10.90
CA ARG A 59 -7.76 7.73 10.68
C ARG A 59 -6.76 7.39 11.78
N SER A 60 -5.82 6.50 11.45
CA SER A 60 -4.73 6.16 12.37
C SER A 60 -3.69 7.28 12.40
N PRO A 61 -3.13 7.61 13.57
CA PRO A 61 -1.99 8.50 13.68
C PRO A 61 -0.83 8.03 12.80
N ARG A 62 -0.03 8.97 12.25
CA ARG A 62 1.09 8.64 11.37
C ARG A 62 2.07 7.65 12.01
N ASP A 63 2.35 7.84 13.28
CA ASP A 63 3.40 7.13 14.01
C ASP A 63 3.04 5.67 14.32
N SER A 64 1.75 5.31 14.31
CA SER A 64 1.31 3.93 14.57
C SER A 64 1.32 3.02 13.33
N ARG A 65 1.51 3.55 12.13
CA ARG A 65 1.34 2.78 10.88
C ARG A 65 2.36 1.67 10.70
N GLN A 66 3.62 1.96 11.02
CA GLN A 66 4.70 0.97 10.88
C GLN A 66 4.51 -0.18 11.87
N SER A 67 4.15 0.13 13.11
CA SER A 67 3.87 -0.90 14.13
C SER A 67 2.66 -1.76 13.75
N ILE A 68 1.59 -1.14 13.23
CA ILE A 68 0.40 -1.86 12.76
C ILE A 68 0.74 -2.76 11.57
N ALA A 69 1.55 -2.29 10.63
CA ALA A 69 1.98 -3.11 9.50
C ALA A 69 2.80 -4.33 9.95
N GLY A 70 3.75 -4.14 10.86
CA GLY A 70 4.56 -5.22 11.42
C GLY A 70 3.72 -6.26 12.14
N VAL A 71 2.85 -5.83 13.05
CA VAL A 71 1.95 -6.74 13.80
C VAL A 71 0.99 -7.49 12.87
N SER A 72 0.48 -6.84 11.83
CA SER A 72 -0.44 -7.49 10.88
C SER A 72 0.25 -8.49 9.95
N ALA A 73 1.56 -8.37 9.71
CA ALA A 73 2.32 -9.29 8.87
C ALA A 73 2.75 -10.57 9.62
N ALA A 74 2.94 -10.49 10.94
CA ALA A 74 3.47 -11.62 11.73
C ALA A 74 2.64 -12.92 11.62
N PRO A 75 1.29 -12.91 11.71
CA PRO A 75 0.50 -14.12 11.55
C PRO A 75 0.60 -14.73 10.14
N LEU A 76 0.68 -13.91 9.10
CA LEU A 76 0.88 -14.36 7.72
C LEU A 76 2.22 -15.08 7.58
N ILE A 77 3.30 -14.47 8.11
CA ILE A 77 4.64 -15.06 8.06
C ILE A 77 4.66 -16.38 8.82
N ALA A 78 4.07 -16.44 10.01
CA ALA A 78 3.97 -17.67 10.82
C ALA A 78 3.27 -18.79 10.04
N ALA A 79 2.15 -18.50 9.38
CA ALA A 79 1.43 -19.49 8.58
C ALA A 79 2.24 -19.97 7.36
N LEU A 80 2.98 -19.08 6.68
CA LEU A 80 3.86 -19.44 5.58
C LEU A 80 5.03 -20.33 6.04
N LEU A 81 5.47 -20.18 7.29
CA LEU A 81 6.46 -21.06 7.94
C LEU A 81 5.86 -22.36 8.44
N GLY A 82 4.55 -22.57 8.30
CA GLY A 82 3.85 -23.79 8.72
C GLY A 82 3.37 -23.75 10.16
N GLN A 83 3.32 -22.59 10.79
CA GLN A 83 2.83 -22.39 12.16
C GLN A 83 1.34 -22.01 12.14
N GLY A 84 0.48 -22.95 11.73
CA GLY A 84 -0.96 -22.75 11.66
C GLY A 84 -1.48 -22.30 10.30
N GLU A 85 -2.70 -21.78 10.30
CA GLU A 85 -3.39 -21.22 9.13
C GLU A 85 -3.56 -19.71 9.27
N TYR A 86 -3.76 -19.03 8.15
CA TYR A 86 -4.03 -17.60 8.14
C TYR A 86 -5.16 -17.27 7.17
N VAL A 87 -6.09 -16.45 7.60
CA VAL A 87 -7.09 -15.81 6.75
C VAL A 87 -7.03 -14.31 7.02
N GLY A 88 -6.75 -13.52 5.99
CA GLY A 88 -6.58 -12.08 6.15
C GLY A 88 -6.17 -11.42 4.85
N HIS A 89 -5.17 -10.55 4.89
CA HIS A 89 -4.76 -9.74 3.75
C HIS A 89 -3.24 -9.78 3.57
N ALA A 90 -2.80 -9.74 2.32
CA ALA A 90 -1.40 -9.58 1.96
C ALA A 90 -1.23 -8.49 0.90
N ALA A 91 -0.13 -7.75 0.98
CA ALA A 91 0.32 -6.85 -0.07
C ALA A 91 1.13 -7.63 -1.10
N GLY A 92 0.85 -7.41 -2.39
CA GLY A 92 1.59 -8.03 -3.49
C GLY A 92 1.61 -9.56 -3.51
N PRO A 93 0.54 -10.27 -3.09
CA PRO A 93 0.60 -11.73 -3.05
C PRO A 93 0.81 -12.29 -4.46
N LEU A 94 1.69 -13.28 -4.58
CA LEU A 94 1.99 -13.93 -5.87
C LEU A 94 2.47 -12.95 -6.97
N GLY A 95 3.13 -11.84 -6.59
CA GLY A 95 3.58 -10.81 -7.52
C GLY A 95 2.47 -9.92 -8.09
N LEU A 96 1.27 -9.96 -7.53
CA LEU A 96 0.13 -9.16 -7.99
C LEU A 96 0.23 -7.71 -7.48
N PRO A 97 -0.25 -6.72 -8.25
CA PRO A 97 -0.27 -5.32 -7.82
C PRO A 97 -1.28 -5.09 -6.70
N GLY A 98 -0.91 -4.34 -5.68
CA GLY A 98 -1.80 -3.95 -4.57
C GLY A 98 -2.00 -5.03 -3.51
N GLY A 99 -3.05 -4.88 -2.70
CA GLY A 99 -3.38 -5.76 -1.59
C GLY A 99 -4.64 -6.57 -1.84
N TYR A 100 -4.64 -7.82 -1.37
CA TYR A 100 -5.71 -8.78 -1.60
C TYR A 100 -6.08 -9.53 -0.31
N PRO A 101 -7.33 -9.96 -0.17
CA PRO A 101 -7.67 -10.98 0.80
C PRO A 101 -7.03 -12.32 0.40
N VAL A 102 -6.41 -12.98 1.36
CA VAL A 102 -5.66 -14.24 1.16
C VAL A 102 -5.97 -15.24 2.25
N ALA A 103 -5.80 -16.51 1.92
CA ALA A 103 -5.74 -17.61 2.87
C ALA A 103 -4.41 -18.36 2.72
N VAL A 104 -3.83 -18.80 3.84
CA VAL A 104 -2.67 -19.70 3.88
C VAL A 104 -3.07 -20.97 4.60
N ARG A 105 -2.97 -22.09 3.89
CA ARG A 105 -3.23 -23.43 4.43
C ARG A 105 -2.12 -24.37 4.01
N GLY A 106 -1.52 -25.08 4.95
CA GLY A 106 -0.41 -25.97 4.66
C GLY A 106 0.75 -25.28 3.94
N ARG A 107 1.08 -24.01 4.29
CA ARG A 107 2.06 -23.13 3.65
C ARG A 107 1.67 -22.64 2.25
N ASN A 108 0.54 -23.03 1.72
CA ASN A 108 0.09 -22.58 0.41
C ASN A 108 -0.73 -21.30 0.54
N LEU A 109 -0.28 -20.23 -0.10
CA LEU A 109 -0.99 -18.96 -0.18
C LEU A 109 -1.92 -18.96 -1.40
N THR A 110 -3.18 -18.66 -1.16
CA THR A 110 -4.21 -18.50 -2.20
C THR A 110 -4.95 -17.17 -2.01
N LEU A 111 -5.52 -16.64 -3.11
CA LEU A 111 -6.43 -15.51 -3.01
C LEU A 111 -7.76 -15.99 -2.42
N ASP A 112 -8.26 -15.28 -1.42
CA ASP A 112 -9.57 -15.50 -0.79
C ASP A 112 -10.55 -14.39 -1.20
N LEU A 113 -10.79 -14.27 -2.51
CA LEU A 113 -11.64 -13.22 -3.07
C LEU A 113 -13.09 -13.36 -2.62
N PRO A 114 -13.86 -12.26 -2.55
CA PRO A 114 -15.31 -12.32 -2.34
C PRO A 114 -16.00 -13.11 -3.45
N ALA A 115 -17.13 -13.71 -3.13
CA ALA A 115 -17.95 -14.38 -4.14
C ALA A 115 -18.33 -13.42 -5.27
N GLY A 116 -18.23 -13.88 -6.51
CA GLY A 116 -18.52 -13.10 -7.71
C GLY A 116 -17.40 -12.18 -8.20
N LEU A 117 -16.30 -12.03 -7.46
CA LEU A 117 -15.14 -11.27 -7.91
C LEU A 117 -14.09 -12.20 -8.51
N GLY A 118 -13.87 -12.13 -9.82
CA GLY A 118 -12.83 -12.87 -10.51
C GLY A 118 -11.43 -12.33 -10.22
N ARG A 119 -10.40 -13.21 -10.33
CA ARG A 119 -8.99 -12.78 -10.17
C ARG A 119 -8.62 -11.70 -11.18
N ALA A 120 -9.05 -11.83 -12.43
CA ALA A 120 -8.73 -10.85 -13.48
C ALA A 120 -9.29 -9.47 -13.13
N ASP A 121 -10.53 -9.40 -12.66
CA ASP A 121 -11.17 -8.14 -12.27
C ASP A 121 -10.52 -7.51 -11.04
N ALA A 122 -10.13 -8.33 -10.06
CA ALA A 122 -9.41 -7.86 -8.88
C ALA A 122 -8.04 -7.27 -9.23
N VAL A 123 -7.30 -7.90 -10.15
CA VAL A 123 -6.02 -7.41 -10.65
C VAL A 123 -6.22 -6.12 -11.45
N ALA A 124 -7.17 -6.09 -12.37
CA ALA A 124 -7.49 -4.90 -13.16
C ALA A 124 -7.89 -3.72 -12.25
N TYR A 125 -8.63 -4.00 -11.18
CA TYR A 125 -9.00 -2.99 -10.19
C TYR A 125 -7.77 -2.39 -9.50
N ASN A 126 -6.88 -3.22 -8.98
CA ASN A 126 -5.68 -2.74 -8.30
C ASN A 126 -4.69 -2.04 -9.24
N ARG A 127 -4.60 -2.44 -10.51
CA ARG A 127 -3.76 -1.77 -11.52
C ARG A 127 -4.15 -0.31 -11.76
N ARG A 128 -5.43 0.04 -11.64
CA ARG A 128 -5.88 1.44 -11.77
C ARG A 128 -5.26 2.35 -10.71
N PHE A 129 -4.98 1.85 -9.53
CA PHE A 129 -4.29 2.62 -8.51
C PHE A 129 -2.81 2.84 -8.85
N ALA A 130 -2.17 1.91 -9.54
CA ALA A 130 -0.78 2.03 -9.96
C ALA A 130 -0.57 3.18 -10.98
N GLU A 131 -1.62 3.59 -11.70
CA GLU A 131 -1.58 4.76 -12.59
C GLU A 131 -1.37 6.07 -11.81
N HIS A 132 -1.69 6.08 -10.51
CA HIS A 132 -1.49 7.20 -9.60
C HIS A 132 -0.20 7.10 -8.77
N ASP A 133 0.63 6.08 -9.00
CA ASP A 133 1.92 5.97 -8.34
C ASP A 133 2.86 7.08 -8.82
N PRO A 134 3.54 7.74 -7.88
CA PRO A 134 4.50 8.79 -8.22
C PRO A 134 5.73 8.23 -8.94
N ALA A 135 5.98 6.92 -8.83
CA ALA A 135 7.06 6.22 -9.51
C ALA A 135 6.57 4.87 -10.05
N ARG A 136 7.09 4.45 -11.18
CA ARG A 136 6.81 3.15 -11.79
C ARG A 136 8.10 2.48 -12.20
N LEU A 137 8.21 1.19 -11.93
CA LEU A 137 9.23 0.32 -12.48
C LEU A 137 8.68 -0.32 -13.77
N LEU A 138 9.38 -0.10 -14.87
CA LEU A 138 9.07 -0.67 -16.18
C LEU A 138 9.66 -2.08 -16.31
N GLU A 139 9.18 -2.84 -17.28
CA GLU A 139 9.66 -4.22 -17.54
C GLU A 139 11.14 -4.28 -17.95
N ASP A 140 11.63 -3.22 -18.56
CA ASP A 140 13.04 -3.05 -18.95
C ASP A 140 13.97 -2.67 -17.79
N GLY A 141 13.44 -2.53 -16.57
CA GLY A 141 14.21 -2.17 -15.38
C GLY A 141 14.35 -0.65 -15.16
N ASN A 142 13.75 0.18 -15.99
CA ASN A 142 13.78 1.62 -15.78
C ASN A 142 12.75 2.06 -14.74
N VAL A 143 13.17 2.91 -13.80
CA VAL A 143 12.31 3.64 -12.87
C VAL A 143 11.99 5.00 -13.48
N ILE A 144 10.71 5.28 -13.65
CA ILE A 144 10.21 6.55 -14.14
C ILE A 144 9.30 7.20 -13.12
N TYR A 145 9.26 8.52 -13.11
CA TYR A 145 8.45 9.31 -12.20
C TYR A 145 7.32 10.03 -12.92
N SER A 146 6.21 10.26 -12.22
CA SER A 146 5.18 11.21 -12.66
C SER A 146 5.76 12.63 -12.76
N ASP A 147 5.15 13.51 -13.57
CA ASP A 147 5.62 14.88 -13.71
C ASP A 147 5.66 15.65 -12.39
N GLU A 148 4.67 15.40 -11.51
CA GLU A 148 4.64 15.97 -10.17
C GLU A 148 5.79 15.47 -9.30
N ALA A 149 6.02 14.15 -9.27
CA ALA A 149 7.09 13.55 -8.48
C ALA A 149 8.47 14.00 -8.99
N ARG A 150 8.65 14.06 -10.32
CA ARG A 150 9.87 14.53 -10.95
C ARG A 150 10.19 15.98 -10.58
N ARG A 151 9.20 16.86 -10.60
CA ARG A 151 9.36 18.26 -10.20
C ARG A 151 9.82 18.38 -8.75
N VAL A 152 9.19 17.64 -7.83
CA VAL A 152 9.56 17.66 -6.41
C VAL A 152 10.94 17.03 -6.17
N LEU A 153 11.25 15.95 -6.85
CA LEU A 153 12.56 15.29 -6.75
C LEU A 153 13.68 16.17 -7.30
N ALA A 154 13.44 16.90 -8.38
CA ALA A 154 14.45 17.76 -9.03
C ALA A 154 14.98 18.87 -8.10
N GLU A 155 14.20 19.29 -7.12
CA GLU A 155 14.65 20.26 -6.11
C GLU A 155 15.73 19.68 -5.17
N ALA A 156 15.76 18.34 -5.02
CA ALA A 156 16.62 17.67 -4.07
C ALA A 156 17.68 16.77 -4.73
N SER A 157 17.36 16.18 -5.86
CA SER A 157 18.16 15.16 -6.53
C SER A 157 17.83 15.21 -8.04
N PRO A 158 18.39 16.19 -8.78
CA PRO A 158 18.05 16.41 -10.19
C PRO A 158 18.31 15.20 -11.08
N GLU A 159 19.40 14.45 -10.84
CA GLU A 159 19.76 13.27 -11.64
C GLU A 159 18.77 12.13 -11.39
N VAL A 160 18.45 11.84 -10.12
CA VAL A 160 17.45 10.82 -9.76
C VAL A 160 16.07 11.20 -10.31
N ALA A 161 15.72 12.49 -10.36
CA ALA A 161 14.45 12.96 -10.88
C ALA A 161 14.23 12.63 -12.37
N MET A 162 15.30 12.44 -13.13
CA MET A 162 15.21 12.02 -14.54
C MET A 162 14.83 10.55 -14.71
N GLY A 163 14.83 9.79 -13.62
CA GLY A 163 14.68 8.34 -13.62
C GLY A 163 16.04 7.65 -13.64
N PHE A 164 16.04 6.36 -13.36
CA PHE A 164 17.25 5.53 -13.37
C PHE A 164 16.90 4.08 -13.68
N HIS A 165 17.89 3.32 -14.13
CA HIS A 165 17.75 1.89 -14.26
C HIS A 165 18.05 1.20 -12.91
N VAL A 166 17.40 0.07 -12.60
CA VAL A 166 17.57 -0.63 -11.30
C VAL A 166 19.01 -1.09 -11.04
N SER A 167 19.85 -1.26 -12.06
CA SER A 167 21.28 -1.52 -11.90
C SER A 167 22.03 -0.36 -11.24
N ASP A 168 21.48 0.85 -11.31
CA ASP A 168 22.10 2.09 -10.81
C ASP A 168 21.49 2.51 -9.46
N LEU A 169 20.73 1.61 -8.81
CA LEU A 169 20.02 1.88 -7.56
C LEU A 169 20.95 2.38 -6.46
N ASP A 170 22.13 1.79 -6.33
CA ASP A 170 23.10 2.19 -5.30
C ASP A 170 23.63 3.63 -5.53
N ALA A 171 23.86 4.01 -6.79
CA ALA A 171 24.27 5.36 -7.15
C ALA A 171 23.15 6.37 -6.88
N ALA A 172 21.91 6.05 -7.28
CA ALA A 172 20.73 6.87 -7.02
C ALA A 172 20.47 7.05 -5.51
N ALA A 173 20.63 5.97 -4.74
CA ALA A 173 20.50 6.02 -3.29
C ALA A 173 21.60 6.89 -2.65
N ALA A 174 22.84 6.78 -3.10
CA ALA A 174 23.96 7.59 -2.60
C ALA A 174 23.73 9.09 -2.86
N GLU A 175 23.26 9.47 -4.03
CA GLU A 175 22.91 10.85 -4.37
C GLU A 175 21.81 11.37 -3.46
N MET A 176 20.71 10.63 -3.30
CA MET A 176 19.61 11.03 -2.41
C MET A 176 20.06 11.18 -0.94
N LEU A 177 20.91 10.29 -0.46
CA LEU A 177 21.45 10.36 0.89
C LEU A 177 22.40 11.56 1.07
N ALA A 178 23.21 11.87 0.08
CA ALA A 178 24.13 13.02 0.12
C ALA A 178 23.38 14.36 0.24
N THR A 179 22.24 14.49 -0.44
CA THR A 179 21.44 15.73 -0.44
C THR A 179 20.48 15.83 0.76
N LYS A 180 19.81 14.75 1.12
CA LYS A 180 18.73 14.78 2.14
C LYS A 180 19.18 14.61 3.58
N ILE A 181 20.22 13.85 3.87
CA ILE A 181 20.69 13.66 5.24
C ILE A 181 21.18 14.95 5.89
N PRO A 182 21.96 15.82 5.22
CA PRO A 182 22.37 17.09 5.80
C PRO A 182 21.19 18.01 6.14
N GLU A 183 20.19 18.10 5.28
CA GLU A 183 18.97 18.89 5.52
C GLU A 183 18.14 18.32 6.67
N TYR A 184 17.93 17.00 6.71
CA TYR A 184 17.21 16.34 7.78
C TYR A 184 17.88 16.51 9.14
N ARG A 185 19.22 16.47 9.20
CA ARG A 185 20.00 16.73 10.42
C ARG A 185 19.89 18.18 10.88
N LYS A 186 19.80 19.14 9.96
CA LYS A 186 19.57 20.56 10.29
C LYS A 186 18.19 20.76 10.91
N LEU A 187 17.13 20.18 10.31
CA LEU A 187 15.76 20.26 10.79
C LEU A 187 15.59 19.63 12.18
N GLN A 188 16.28 18.53 12.47
CA GLN A 188 16.25 17.91 13.80
C GLN A 188 16.90 18.80 14.88
N ARG A 189 17.96 19.53 14.54
CA ARG A 189 18.65 20.44 15.48
C ARG A 189 17.82 21.69 15.81
N THR A 190 17.00 22.18 14.88
CA THR A 190 16.12 23.36 15.08
C THR A 190 14.86 23.04 15.88
N ASN A 191 14.41 21.79 15.92
CA ASN A 191 13.22 21.39 16.68
C ASN A 191 13.51 20.97 18.14
N HIS A 192 14.76 21.01 18.57
CA HIS A 192 15.20 20.70 19.93
C HIS A 192 15.79 21.93 20.68
N THR A 193 15.66 23.12 20.11
CA THR A 193 15.91 24.42 20.73
C THR A 193 14.61 25.17 20.94
#